data_6db30895315e42a7a8fad9c3735a2623
#
_entry.id   6db30895315e42a7a8fad9c3735a2623
#
_cell.length_a   1.000
_cell.length_b   1.000
_cell.length_c   1.000
_cell.angle_alpha   90.00
_cell.angle_beta   90.00
_cell.angle_gamma   90.00
#
_symmetry.space_group_name_H-M   'P 1'
#
loop_
_entity.id
_entity.type
_entity.pdbx_description
1 polymer ?
#
loop_
_entity_poly.entity_id
_entity_poly.type
_entity_poly.pdbx_seq_one_letter_code
_entity_poly.pdbx_strand_id
1 'polypeptide(L)'
;LHNGHLYQIQQVRKNGAEAIVAVMSGNFMQRGDVAVMDKFTRAKLAVESGVDLVIELPVPYAVAPAEVFALGGVALLSALPNVTEISFGSECGDLELLRQAADACYLCKTEYRDVMQDFLKQGHPYPEVLMHMVEQLYGTEVAEVLLEPNNTLAVEYLNAMHTLKSPLEPYTVQRRGAGHHSLLLGEERPEEGTAGIASATYIRNCIQNGVDCRRTVPEYCYQTLQEMEEAGQIADIHYLERILLYQLRTTSAENLRTIAEIGQGLEHRLYQARSATSLENLLEILQTKRYPLARLRRILIHVLLDIRKSDTKGLPPYGRILAFNDMGRQILRCSKDSRGIPFSHSLKELSKLNPAASRCASLDAKATDIFYLAMPEVGTAAMDYRRKTEPPKPMESAEEEPTA
;
A
#
# COMPACT_ATOMS: atom_id res chain seq x y z
N LEU A 1 1.03 -2.91 12.11
CA LEU A 1 1.35 -1.51 12.40
C LEU A 1 2.69 -1.45 13.14
N HIS A 2 3.53 -0.42 12.90
CA HIS A 2 4.84 -0.22 13.54
C HIS A 2 4.98 1.21 14.05
N ASN A 3 6.02 1.47 14.85
CA ASN A 3 6.20 2.77 15.49
C ASN A 3 6.23 3.96 14.53
N GLY A 4 6.70 3.78 13.30
CA GLY A 4 6.62 4.83 12.26
C GLY A 4 5.18 5.21 11.87
N HIS A 5 4.25 4.25 11.83
CA HIS A 5 2.82 4.55 11.63
C HIS A 5 2.22 5.23 12.86
N LEU A 6 2.56 4.76 14.07
CA LEU A 6 2.10 5.40 15.31
C LEU A 6 2.59 6.84 15.40
N TYR A 7 3.86 7.09 15.05
CA TYR A 7 4.42 8.43 14.97
C TYR A 7 3.61 9.33 14.01
N GLN A 8 3.28 8.84 12.81
CA GLN A 8 2.47 9.61 11.85
C GLN A 8 1.08 9.93 12.44
N ILE A 9 0.38 8.96 13.03
CA ILE A 9 -0.91 9.16 13.70
C ILE A 9 -0.80 10.25 14.77
N GLN A 10 0.24 10.20 15.60
CA GLN A 10 0.49 11.21 16.65
C GLN A 10 0.75 12.60 16.08
N GLN A 11 1.52 12.72 14.98
CA GLN A 11 1.77 14.03 14.35
C GLN A 11 0.47 14.62 13.77
N VAL A 12 -0.35 13.80 13.11
CA VAL A 12 -1.65 14.22 12.56
C VAL A 12 -2.58 14.70 13.70
N ARG A 13 -2.64 13.97 14.82
CA ARG A 13 -3.40 14.41 16.02
C ARG A 13 -2.86 15.72 16.61
N LYS A 14 -1.54 15.88 16.69
CA LYS A 14 -0.90 17.14 17.14
C LYS A 14 -1.20 18.31 16.20
N ASN A 15 -1.36 18.04 14.90
CA ASN A 15 -1.76 19.05 13.91
C ASN A 15 -3.25 19.42 13.99
N GLY A 16 -4.01 18.88 14.95
CA GLY A 16 -5.39 19.25 15.24
C GLY A 16 -6.45 18.33 14.63
N ALA A 17 -6.08 17.18 14.08
CA ALA A 17 -7.08 16.24 13.54
C ALA A 17 -8.01 15.70 14.63
N GLU A 18 -9.31 15.97 14.50
CA GLU A 18 -10.36 15.48 15.38
C GLU A 18 -10.66 14.00 15.11
N ALA A 19 -10.51 13.57 13.85
CA ALA A 19 -10.73 12.20 13.42
C ALA A 19 -9.68 11.78 12.38
N ILE A 20 -9.33 10.49 12.34
CA ILE A 20 -8.37 9.94 11.37
C ILE A 20 -9.01 8.79 10.59
N VAL A 21 -9.02 8.95 9.27
CA VAL A 21 -9.42 7.89 8.33
C VAL A 21 -8.16 7.34 7.68
N ALA A 22 -7.96 6.02 7.74
CA ALA A 22 -6.87 5.36 7.04
C ALA A 22 -7.39 4.55 5.85
N VAL A 23 -6.81 4.79 4.67
CA VAL A 23 -6.95 3.88 3.51
C VAL A 23 -5.77 2.92 3.54
N MET A 24 -6.05 1.63 3.63
CA MET A 24 -5.07 0.58 3.88
C MET A 24 -5.11 -0.48 2.78
N SER A 25 -3.95 -0.90 2.27
CA SER A 25 -3.85 -2.08 1.42
C SER A 25 -4.43 -3.31 2.13
N GLY A 26 -5.12 -4.16 1.39
CA GLY A 26 -5.60 -5.45 1.88
C GLY A 26 -4.45 -6.40 2.26
N ASN A 27 -4.54 -7.66 1.86
CA ASN A 27 -3.56 -8.69 2.22
C ASN A 27 -2.29 -8.67 1.37
N PHE A 28 -2.30 -7.97 0.22
CA PHE A 28 -1.15 -7.80 -0.66
C PHE A 28 -0.72 -6.34 -0.71
N MET A 29 0.59 -6.13 -0.69
CA MET A 29 1.21 -4.82 -0.53
C MET A 29 1.63 -4.23 -1.87
N GLN A 30 1.70 -2.91 -1.95
CA GLN A 30 2.08 -2.13 -3.13
C GLN A 30 3.43 -2.56 -3.75
N ARG A 31 4.37 -3.06 -2.95
CA ARG A 31 5.69 -3.52 -3.41
C ARG A 31 5.71 -4.95 -3.95
N GLY A 32 4.55 -5.61 -4.05
CA GLY A 32 4.43 -6.97 -4.57
C GLY A 32 4.86 -8.01 -3.56
N ASP A 33 4.34 -7.91 -2.34
CA ASP A 33 4.59 -8.83 -1.24
C ASP A 33 3.29 -9.08 -0.47
N VAL A 34 3.26 -10.06 0.42
CA VAL A 34 2.14 -10.31 1.34
C VAL A 34 2.30 -9.45 2.59
N ALA A 35 1.20 -9.09 3.23
CA ALA A 35 1.23 -8.52 4.57
C ALA A 35 1.61 -9.62 5.58
N VAL A 36 2.25 -9.26 6.68
CA VAL A 36 2.64 -10.21 7.74
C VAL A 36 1.40 -10.80 8.43
N MET A 37 0.37 -9.97 8.64
CA MET A 37 -0.91 -10.34 9.26
C MET A 37 -2.05 -10.05 8.30
N ASP A 38 -3.19 -10.72 8.46
CA ASP A 38 -4.39 -10.47 7.66
C ASP A 38 -4.92 -9.03 7.83
N LYS A 39 -5.65 -8.55 6.83
CA LYS A 39 -6.15 -7.18 6.77
C LYS A 39 -7.09 -6.81 7.93
N PHE A 40 -7.86 -7.75 8.44
CA PHE A 40 -8.81 -7.48 9.52
C PHE A 40 -8.08 -7.27 10.84
N THR A 41 -7.11 -8.13 11.14
CA THR A 41 -6.22 -7.97 12.30
C THR A 41 -5.46 -6.65 12.23
N ARG A 42 -4.89 -6.31 11.08
CA ARG A 42 -4.20 -5.02 10.90
C ARG A 42 -5.13 -3.82 11.03
N ALA A 43 -6.37 -3.91 10.54
CA ALA A 43 -7.35 -2.85 10.69
C ALA A 43 -7.78 -2.64 12.15
N LYS A 44 -7.96 -3.73 12.91
CA LYS A 44 -8.22 -3.68 14.36
C LYS A 44 -7.07 -2.97 15.09
N LEU A 45 -5.83 -3.41 14.85
CA LEU A 45 -4.63 -2.78 15.43
C LEU A 45 -4.49 -1.30 15.04
N ALA A 46 -4.91 -0.90 13.84
CA ALA A 46 -4.90 0.50 13.43
C ALA A 46 -5.91 1.33 14.25
N VAL A 47 -7.11 0.80 14.53
CA VAL A 47 -8.09 1.47 15.39
C VAL A 47 -7.58 1.57 16.83
N GLU A 48 -7.00 0.51 17.36
CA GLU A 48 -6.35 0.51 18.69
C GLU A 48 -5.20 1.54 18.78
N SER A 49 -4.58 1.86 17.63
CA SER A 49 -3.50 2.86 17.52
C SER A 49 -3.99 4.31 17.38
N GLY A 50 -5.30 4.55 17.37
CA GLY A 50 -5.88 5.89 17.28
C GLY A 50 -6.40 6.30 15.90
N VAL A 51 -6.53 5.36 14.95
CA VAL A 51 -7.29 5.55 13.71
C VAL A 51 -8.77 5.33 14.01
N ASP A 52 -9.66 6.17 13.46
CA ASP A 52 -11.09 6.10 13.74
C ASP A 52 -11.87 5.26 12.71
N LEU A 53 -11.40 5.24 11.48
CA LEU A 53 -12.00 4.48 10.38
C LEU A 53 -10.91 3.91 9.47
N VAL A 54 -10.98 2.61 9.19
CA VAL A 54 -10.08 1.93 8.25
C VAL A 54 -10.87 1.45 7.03
N ILE A 55 -10.44 1.92 5.86
CA ILE A 55 -11.02 1.57 4.55
C ILE A 55 -9.99 0.75 3.78
N GLU A 56 -10.41 -0.38 3.22
CA GLU A 56 -9.58 -1.18 2.32
C GLU A 56 -9.46 -0.50 0.95
N LEU A 57 -8.23 -0.32 0.50
CA LEU A 57 -7.94 -0.02 -0.89
C LEU A 57 -8.07 -1.33 -1.68
N PRO A 58 -8.99 -1.45 -2.65
CA PRO A 58 -9.19 -2.69 -3.41
C PRO A 58 -7.91 -3.19 -4.06
N VAL A 59 -7.72 -4.50 -4.09
CA VAL A 59 -6.44 -5.14 -4.45
C VAL A 59 -5.88 -4.71 -5.81
N PRO A 60 -6.68 -4.42 -6.87
CA PRO A 60 -6.11 -3.93 -8.13
C PRO A 60 -5.40 -2.57 -7.99
N TYR A 61 -5.84 -1.73 -7.04
CA TYR A 61 -5.22 -0.44 -6.75
C TYR A 61 -4.13 -0.57 -5.67
N ALA A 62 -4.30 -1.47 -4.73
CA ALA A 62 -3.33 -1.70 -3.65
C ALA A 62 -2.01 -2.30 -4.17
N VAL A 63 -2.08 -3.21 -5.14
CA VAL A 63 -0.93 -3.83 -5.81
C VAL A 63 -0.73 -3.16 -7.17
N ALA A 64 -0.39 -1.88 -7.19
CA ALA A 64 -0.28 -1.09 -8.40
C ALA A 64 0.94 -0.15 -8.36
N PRO A 65 1.37 0.43 -9.50
CA PRO A 65 2.32 1.53 -9.51
C PRO A 65 1.86 2.69 -8.62
N ALA A 66 2.80 3.48 -8.12
CA ALA A 66 2.53 4.59 -7.20
C ALA A 66 1.42 5.53 -7.67
N GLU A 67 1.36 5.82 -8.97
CA GLU A 67 0.33 6.64 -9.59
C GLU A 67 -1.10 6.08 -9.39
N VAL A 68 -1.30 4.80 -9.68
CA VAL A 68 -2.62 4.14 -9.54
C VAL A 68 -2.98 3.91 -8.08
N PHE A 69 -1.98 3.58 -7.26
CA PHE A 69 -2.14 3.45 -5.81
C PHE A 69 -2.59 4.77 -5.18
N ALA A 70 -1.91 5.87 -5.50
CA ALA A 70 -2.22 7.21 -5.02
C ALA A 70 -3.59 7.67 -5.51
N LEU A 71 -3.90 7.47 -6.79
CA LEU A 71 -5.20 7.81 -7.37
C LEU A 71 -6.34 7.10 -6.61
N GLY A 72 -6.17 5.79 -6.34
CA GLY A 72 -7.15 5.01 -5.59
C GLY A 72 -7.35 5.50 -4.16
N GLY A 73 -6.26 5.77 -3.45
CA GLY A 73 -6.28 6.27 -2.06
C GLY A 73 -6.93 7.65 -1.94
N VAL A 74 -6.49 8.59 -2.79
CA VAL A 74 -7.04 9.96 -2.82
C VAL A 74 -8.53 9.95 -3.21
N ALA A 75 -8.92 9.12 -4.18
CA ALA A 75 -10.33 9.01 -4.59
C ALA A 75 -11.24 8.55 -3.45
N LEU A 76 -10.80 7.54 -2.66
CA LEU A 76 -11.57 7.05 -1.52
C LEU A 76 -11.68 8.10 -0.41
N LEU A 77 -10.59 8.82 -0.09
CA LEU A 77 -10.62 9.89 0.92
C LEU A 77 -11.48 11.07 0.46
N SER A 78 -11.33 11.51 -0.80
CA SER A 78 -12.11 12.62 -1.37
C SER A 78 -13.60 12.32 -1.49
N ALA A 79 -13.98 11.05 -1.50
CA ALA A 79 -15.39 10.65 -1.53
C ALA A 79 -16.11 10.79 -0.18
N LEU A 80 -15.34 10.96 0.91
CA LEU A 80 -15.88 11.20 2.26
C LEU A 80 -16.04 12.70 2.50
N PRO A 81 -17.27 13.24 2.66
CA PRO A 81 -17.50 14.68 2.69
C PRO A 81 -16.85 15.40 3.88
N ASN A 82 -16.61 14.68 4.98
CA ASN A 82 -16.03 15.25 6.21
C ASN A 82 -14.52 15.06 6.31
N VAL A 83 -13.88 14.48 5.32
CA VAL A 83 -12.42 14.44 5.23
C VAL A 83 -11.94 15.70 4.54
N THR A 84 -11.10 16.47 5.21
CA THR A 84 -10.64 17.80 4.74
C THR A 84 -9.15 17.82 4.41
N GLU A 85 -8.39 16.85 4.93
CA GLU A 85 -6.93 16.80 4.79
C GLU A 85 -6.46 15.39 4.44
N ILE A 86 -5.39 15.29 3.66
CA ILE A 86 -4.66 14.05 3.42
C ILE A 86 -3.26 14.15 4.02
N SER A 87 -2.92 13.23 4.93
CA SER A 87 -1.58 13.14 5.50
C SER A 87 -0.79 11.98 4.91
N PHE A 88 0.46 12.25 4.56
CA PHE A 88 1.42 11.26 4.09
C PHE A 88 2.83 11.54 4.63
N GLY A 89 3.66 10.48 4.72
CA GLY A 89 5.05 10.61 5.12
C GLY A 89 5.96 10.87 3.93
N SER A 90 6.94 11.76 4.07
CA SER A 90 7.99 12.01 3.09
C SER A 90 9.37 12.05 3.76
N GLU A 91 10.42 11.77 3.01
CA GLU A 91 11.79 11.88 3.51
C GLU A 91 12.20 13.35 3.67
N CYS A 92 11.88 14.20 2.69
CA CYS A 92 12.23 15.62 2.73
C CYS A 92 11.43 16.41 3.79
N GLY A 93 10.19 16.06 4.09
CA GLY A 93 9.31 16.78 5.02
C GLY A 93 8.90 18.18 4.55
N ASP A 94 9.22 18.56 3.32
CA ASP A 94 8.94 19.87 2.72
C ASP A 94 7.82 19.74 1.67
N LEU A 95 6.65 20.31 2.01
CA LEU A 95 5.47 20.23 1.14
C LEU A 95 5.63 21.08 -0.12
N GLU A 96 6.32 22.22 -0.04
CA GLU A 96 6.51 23.09 -1.20
C GLU A 96 7.44 22.45 -2.22
N LEU A 97 8.53 21.83 -1.77
CA LEU A 97 9.44 21.09 -2.62
C LEU A 97 8.74 19.88 -3.28
N LEU A 98 7.87 19.18 -2.54
CA LEU A 98 7.06 18.10 -3.08
C LEU A 98 6.04 18.59 -4.12
N ARG A 99 5.44 19.77 -3.94
CA ARG A 99 4.52 20.39 -4.92
C ARG A 99 5.26 20.73 -6.22
N GLN A 100 6.43 21.33 -6.13
CA GLN A 100 7.26 21.62 -7.31
C GLN A 100 7.64 20.35 -8.08
N ALA A 101 8.02 19.29 -7.38
CA ALA A 101 8.28 17.99 -7.99
C ALA A 101 7.02 17.39 -8.64
N ALA A 102 5.85 17.54 -8.01
CA ALA A 102 4.57 17.07 -8.57
C ALA A 102 4.21 17.83 -9.85
N ASP A 103 4.31 19.15 -9.84
CA ASP A 103 4.04 19.99 -11.00
C ASP A 103 4.99 19.64 -12.16
N ALA A 104 6.28 19.49 -11.89
CA ALA A 104 7.26 19.07 -12.89
C ALA A 104 6.91 17.70 -13.50
N CYS A 105 6.58 16.70 -12.65
CA CYS A 105 6.15 15.38 -13.10
C CYS A 105 4.87 15.43 -13.93
N TYR A 106 3.92 16.28 -13.56
CA TYR A 106 2.68 16.49 -14.32
C TYR A 106 2.98 17.09 -15.71
N LEU A 107 3.81 18.13 -15.78
CA LEU A 107 4.24 18.72 -17.05
C LEU A 107 4.96 17.73 -17.95
N CYS A 108 5.84 16.89 -17.40
CA CYS A 108 6.50 15.82 -18.14
C CYS A 108 5.52 14.81 -18.76
N LYS A 109 4.42 14.51 -18.07
CA LYS A 109 3.39 13.57 -18.54
C LYS A 109 2.36 14.20 -19.50
N THR A 110 2.27 15.52 -19.55
CA THR A 110 1.29 16.30 -20.34
C THR A 110 1.96 17.10 -21.45
N GLU A 111 2.50 18.26 -21.13
CA GLU A 111 3.07 19.21 -22.11
C GLU A 111 4.33 18.68 -22.77
N TYR A 112 5.21 18.01 -22.04
CA TYR A 112 6.47 17.47 -22.54
C TYR A 112 6.42 15.96 -22.84
N ARG A 113 5.21 15.42 -22.99
CA ARG A 113 4.98 13.98 -23.22
C ARG A 113 5.74 13.43 -24.42
N ASP A 114 5.77 14.17 -25.52
CA ASP A 114 6.43 13.71 -26.76
C ASP A 114 7.95 13.66 -26.58
N VAL A 115 8.53 14.66 -25.92
CA VAL A 115 9.95 14.69 -25.56
C VAL A 115 10.30 13.49 -24.68
N MET A 116 9.52 13.25 -23.64
CA MET A 116 9.68 12.08 -22.77
C MET A 116 9.61 10.77 -23.56
N GLN A 117 8.64 10.62 -24.44
CA GLN A 117 8.48 9.43 -25.27
C GLN A 117 9.67 9.17 -26.19
N ASP A 118 10.30 10.21 -26.73
CA ASP A 118 11.45 10.07 -27.60
C ASP A 118 12.69 9.58 -26.83
N PHE A 119 12.94 10.06 -25.61
CA PHE A 119 13.98 9.50 -24.73
C PHE A 119 13.71 8.02 -24.39
N LEU A 120 12.46 7.67 -24.09
CA LEU A 120 12.07 6.28 -23.78
C LEU A 120 12.24 5.36 -25.00
N LYS A 121 11.96 5.81 -26.24
CA LYS A 121 12.21 5.05 -27.47
C LYS A 121 13.70 4.81 -27.71
N GLN A 122 14.56 5.72 -27.26
CA GLN A 122 16.03 5.56 -27.32
C GLN A 122 16.56 4.53 -26.30
N GLY A 123 15.68 4.02 -25.44
CA GLY A 123 16.01 2.94 -24.49
C GLY A 123 16.40 3.41 -23.08
N HIS A 124 16.30 4.73 -22.80
CA HIS A 124 16.56 5.25 -21.46
C HIS A 124 15.49 4.76 -20.47
N PRO A 125 15.87 4.40 -19.22
CA PRO A 125 14.93 4.01 -18.19
C PRO A 125 14.00 5.17 -17.78
N TYR A 126 12.72 4.89 -17.56
CA TYR A 126 11.73 5.91 -17.21
C TYR A 126 12.14 6.79 -15.99
N PRO A 127 12.67 6.24 -14.87
CA PRO A 127 13.09 7.08 -13.75
C PRO A 127 14.22 8.07 -14.11
N GLU A 128 15.19 7.64 -14.92
CA GLU A 128 16.30 8.50 -15.36
C GLU A 128 15.79 9.64 -16.27
N VAL A 129 14.89 9.32 -17.20
CA VAL A 129 14.28 10.33 -18.08
C VAL A 129 13.48 11.33 -17.27
N LEU A 130 12.65 10.84 -16.32
CA LEU A 130 11.84 11.71 -15.50
C LEU A 130 12.69 12.64 -14.64
N MET A 131 13.71 12.12 -13.95
CA MET A 131 14.66 12.92 -13.16
C MET A 131 15.33 14.00 -14.00
N HIS A 132 15.87 13.62 -15.18
CA HIS A 132 16.52 14.57 -16.08
C HIS A 132 15.58 15.70 -16.50
N MET A 133 14.34 15.37 -16.87
CA MET A 133 13.35 16.36 -17.29
C MET A 133 12.94 17.27 -16.11
N VAL A 134 12.74 16.72 -14.92
CA VAL A 134 12.43 17.51 -13.71
C VAL A 134 13.58 18.45 -13.37
N GLU A 135 14.83 17.99 -13.48
CA GLU A 135 16.03 18.82 -13.27
C GLU A 135 16.08 19.99 -14.26
N GLN A 136 15.76 19.77 -15.52
CA GLN A 136 15.72 20.83 -16.54
C GLN A 136 14.61 21.86 -16.29
N LEU A 137 13.48 21.45 -15.71
CA LEU A 137 12.33 22.32 -15.48
C LEU A 137 12.44 23.11 -14.17
N TYR A 138 12.90 22.48 -13.09
CA TYR A 138 12.85 23.04 -11.74
C TYR A 138 14.17 22.99 -10.98
N GLY A 139 15.22 22.43 -11.58
CA GLY A 139 16.55 22.34 -10.96
C GLY A 139 16.82 21.04 -10.20
N THR A 140 18.08 20.88 -9.81
CA THR A 140 18.61 19.63 -9.21
C THR A 140 17.94 19.28 -7.88
N GLU A 141 17.70 20.27 -7.01
CA GLU A 141 17.08 20.06 -5.70
C GLU A 141 15.69 19.41 -5.81
N VAL A 142 14.87 19.87 -6.77
CA VAL A 142 13.54 19.30 -7.02
C VAL A 142 13.64 17.89 -7.64
N ALA A 143 14.60 17.64 -8.52
CA ALA A 143 14.82 16.34 -9.12
C ALA A 143 15.27 15.29 -8.08
N GLU A 144 16.13 15.66 -7.13
CA GLU A 144 16.62 14.80 -6.06
C GLU A 144 15.48 14.28 -5.14
N VAL A 145 14.37 15.00 -5.02
CA VAL A 145 13.17 14.54 -4.31
C VAL A 145 12.72 13.16 -4.81
N LEU A 146 12.84 12.89 -6.11
CA LEU A 146 12.39 11.64 -6.74
C LEU A 146 13.31 10.44 -6.49
N LEU A 147 14.48 10.63 -5.87
CA LEU A 147 15.38 9.55 -5.47
C LEU A 147 14.82 8.73 -4.32
N GLU A 148 13.99 9.37 -3.48
CA GLU A 148 13.45 8.74 -2.29
C GLU A 148 12.03 8.20 -2.52
N PRO A 149 11.74 6.94 -2.14
CA PRO A 149 10.51 6.27 -2.52
C PRO A 149 9.25 6.82 -1.85
N ASN A 150 9.32 7.38 -0.64
CA ASN A 150 8.14 7.99 -0.02
C ASN A 150 7.91 9.40 -0.55
N ASN A 151 8.96 10.15 -0.91
CA ASN A 151 8.82 11.39 -1.66
C ASN A 151 8.14 11.14 -3.01
N THR A 152 8.58 10.11 -3.76
CA THR A 152 7.93 9.71 -5.02
C THR A 152 6.44 9.40 -4.83
N LEU A 153 6.08 8.69 -3.75
CA LEU A 153 4.68 8.41 -3.44
C LEU A 153 3.92 9.68 -3.03
N ALA A 154 4.54 10.59 -2.29
CA ALA A 154 3.97 11.89 -1.93
C ALA A 154 3.66 12.74 -3.18
N VAL A 155 4.60 12.79 -4.13
CA VAL A 155 4.43 13.43 -5.45
C VAL A 155 3.22 12.84 -6.19
N GLU A 156 3.04 11.52 -6.18
CA GLU A 156 1.89 10.89 -6.85
C GLU A 156 0.57 11.16 -6.10
N TYR A 157 0.55 11.33 -4.76
CA TYR A 157 -0.64 11.80 -4.05
C TYR A 157 -1.02 13.23 -4.48
N LEU A 158 -0.07 14.14 -4.59
CA LEU A 158 -0.32 15.52 -5.06
C LEU A 158 -0.84 15.53 -6.50
N ASN A 159 -0.24 14.73 -7.39
CA ASN A 159 -0.72 14.56 -8.77
C ASN A 159 -2.12 13.95 -8.83
N ALA A 160 -2.45 12.99 -7.98
CA ALA A 160 -3.79 12.43 -7.89
C ALA A 160 -4.80 13.47 -7.40
N MET A 161 -4.44 14.28 -6.39
CA MET A 161 -5.29 15.38 -5.90
C MET A 161 -5.57 16.40 -7.02
N HIS A 162 -4.54 16.78 -7.78
CA HIS A 162 -4.69 17.68 -8.93
C HIS A 162 -5.62 17.08 -10.00
N THR A 163 -5.37 15.83 -10.39
CA THR A 163 -6.14 15.10 -11.42
C THR A 163 -7.62 14.97 -11.03
N LEU A 164 -7.91 14.66 -9.77
CA LEU A 164 -9.25 14.48 -9.23
C LEU A 164 -9.93 15.80 -8.86
N LYS A 165 -9.23 16.91 -8.91
CA LYS A 165 -9.67 18.19 -8.33
C LYS A 165 -10.16 17.99 -6.90
N SER A 166 -9.36 17.27 -6.13
CA SER A 166 -9.66 16.88 -4.76
C SER A 166 -9.83 18.13 -3.86
N PRO A 167 -10.81 18.16 -2.97
CA PRO A 167 -10.98 19.25 -2.01
C PRO A 167 -10.06 19.11 -0.79
N LEU A 168 -9.24 18.07 -0.72
CA LEU A 168 -8.38 17.79 0.42
C LEU A 168 -7.17 18.72 0.43
N GLU A 169 -6.74 19.13 1.64
CA GLU A 169 -5.48 19.83 1.82
C GLU A 169 -4.35 18.84 2.13
N PRO A 170 -3.20 18.92 1.47
CA PRO A 170 -2.09 18.01 1.73
C PRO A 170 -1.29 18.42 2.98
N TYR A 171 -0.97 17.43 3.80
CA TYR A 171 -0.09 17.58 4.97
C TYR A 171 0.99 16.49 4.95
N THR A 172 2.26 16.87 4.98
CA THR A 172 3.37 15.92 5.01
C THR A 172 3.98 15.81 6.40
N VAL A 173 4.26 14.58 6.82
CA VAL A 173 5.01 14.30 8.05
C VAL A 173 6.40 13.84 7.66
N GLN A 174 7.42 14.55 8.12
CA GLN A 174 8.80 14.13 7.88
C GLN A 174 9.06 12.76 8.54
N ARG A 175 9.53 11.82 7.75
CA ARG A 175 9.89 10.48 8.23
C ARG A 175 11.11 10.58 9.14
N ARG A 176 11.04 9.87 10.26
CA ARG A 176 12.17 9.70 11.19
C ARG A 176 12.66 8.26 11.14
N GLY A 177 13.96 8.03 11.39
CA GLY A 177 14.57 6.71 11.42
C GLY A 177 15.45 6.41 10.21
N ALA A 178 16.08 5.23 10.20
CA ALA A 178 17.04 4.82 9.20
C ALA A 178 16.46 4.86 7.78
N GLY A 179 17.26 5.37 6.84
CA GLY A 179 16.93 5.42 5.41
C GLY A 179 16.52 4.06 4.86
N HIS A 180 15.80 4.04 3.77
CA HIS A 180 15.11 2.89 3.17
C HIS A 180 16.00 1.67 2.88
N HIS A 181 17.33 1.83 2.85
CA HIS A 181 18.33 0.79 2.56
C HIS A 181 19.07 0.26 3.77
N SER A 182 18.79 0.75 5.00
CA SER A 182 19.44 0.17 6.17
C SER A 182 18.82 -1.21 6.47
N LEU A 183 19.43 -2.24 5.93
CA LEU A 183 19.32 -3.64 6.38
C LEU A 183 20.04 -3.84 7.73
N LEU A 184 20.75 -2.84 8.19
CA LEU A 184 21.46 -2.80 9.45
C LEU A 184 20.61 -2.02 10.45
N LEU A 185 20.44 -2.57 11.64
CA LEU A 185 20.34 -1.75 12.84
C LEU A 185 21.61 -0.91 12.81
N GLY A 186 21.52 0.32 12.34
CA GLY A 186 22.60 1.26 12.57
C GLY A 186 22.83 1.30 14.07
N GLU A 187 24.07 1.25 14.49
CA GLU A 187 24.51 1.57 15.86
C GLU A 187 24.22 3.03 16.22
N GLU A 188 23.33 3.67 15.51
CA GLU A 188 22.81 4.99 15.81
C GLU A 188 21.97 4.87 17.07
N ARG A 189 22.55 5.37 18.15
CA ARG A 189 21.83 5.62 19.41
C ARG A 189 20.52 6.33 19.04
N PRO A 190 19.35 5.79 19.44
CA PRO A 190 18.12 6.50 19.20
C PRO A 190 18.24 7.88 19.86
N GLU A 191 18.13 8.93 19.05
CA GLU A 191 17.91 10.27 19.60
C GLU A 191 16.69 10.18 20.53
N GLU A 192 16.72 10.85 21.67
CA GLU A 192 15.61 10.83 22.63
C GLU A 192 14.30 11.14 21.91
N GLY A 193 13.37 10.17 21.90
CA GLY A 193 12.08 10.25 21.22
C GLY A 193 11.96 9.51 19.87
N THR A 194 13.02 8.88 19.35
CA THR A 194 12.98 8.06 18.09
C THR A 194 13.23 6.58 18.36
N ALA A 195 13.24 6.16 19.63
CA ALA A 195 13.49 4.77 20.00
C ALA A 195 12.57 3.81 19.23
N GLY A 196 13.17 2.99 18.37
CA GLY A 196 12.49 1.88 17.71
C GLY A 196 11.71 2.21 16.43
N ILE A 197 11.98 3.31 15.72
CA ILE A 197 11.41 3.49 14.36
C ILE A 197 12.25 2.73 13.34
N ALA A 198 11.67 1.67 12.79
CA ALA A 198 12.29 0.84 11.76
C ALA A 198 11.42 0.77 10.51
N SER A 199 12.02 0.40 9.36
CA SER A 199 11.26 0.18 8.13
C SER A 199 10.41 -1.09 8.22
N ALA A 200 9.29 -1.15 7.52
CA ALA A 200 8.47 -2.35 7.43
C ALA A 200 9.26 -3.55 6.85
N THR A 201 10.23 -3.30 5.97
CA THR A 201 11.12 -4.33 5.41
C THR A 201 12.04 -4.91 6.49
N TYR A 202 12.64 -4.06 7.31
CA TYR A 202 13.46 -4.49 8.45
C TYR A 202 12.66 -5.38 9.41
N ILE A 203 11.47 -4.92 9.81
CA ILE A 203 10.60 -5.67 10.74
C ILE A 203 10.22 -7.03 10.15
N ARG A 204 9.89 -7.08 8.86
CA ARG A 204 9.59 -8.35 8.18
C ARG A 204 10.78 -9.30 8.18
N ASN A 205 11.98 -8.79 7.92
CA ASN A 205 13.22 -9.58 7.99
C ASN A 205 13.49 -10.10 9.42
N CYS A 206 13.23 -9.29 10.44
CA CYS A 206 13.34 -9.75 11.83
C CYS A 206 12.39 -10.92 12.10
N ILE A 207 11.13 -10.81 11.73
CA ILE A 207 10.11 -11.85 11.91
C ILE A 207 10.53 -13.14 11.18
N GLN A 208 10.94 -13.04 9.91
CA GLN A 208 11.38 -14.19 9.09
C GLN A 208 12.61 -14.91 9.65
N ASN A 209 13.48 -14.18 10.34
CA ASN A 209 14.72 -14.74 10.91
C ASN A 209 14.65 -14.99 12.42
N GLY A 210 13.46 -14.88 13.04
CA GLY A 210 13.29 -15.06 14.48
C GLY A 210 14.04 -14.03 15.35
N VAL A 211 14.27 -12.83 14.81
CA VAL A 211 14.93 -11.72 15.52
C VAL A 211 13.88 -10.88 16.23
N ASP A 212 14.12 -10.57 17.50
CA ASP A 212 13.20 -9.76 18.31
C ASP A 212 12.99 -8.36 17.71
N CYS A 213 11.74 -8.04 17.35
CA CYS A 213 11.33 -6.75 16.82
C CYS A 213 10.48 -5.92 17.80
N ARG A 214 10.37 -6.32 19.07
CA ARG A 214 9.51 -5.68 20.10
C ARG A 214 9.69 -4.17 20.19
N ARG A 215 10.92 -3.68 20.09
CA ARG A 215 11.22 -2.25 20.18
C ARG A 215 10.74 -1.43 18.98
N THR A 216 10.39 -2.08 17.86
CA THR A 216 10.03 -1.41 16.60
C THR A 216 8.52 -1.35 16.33
N VAL A 217 7.74 -2.00 17.18
CA VAL A 217 6.28 -2.04 17.11
C VAL A 217 5.66 -1.69 18.46
N PRO A 218 4.41 -1.17 18.52
CA PRO A 218 3.70 -0.99 19.78
C PRO A 218 3.51 -2.33 20.51
N GLU A 219 3.49 -2.32 21.84
CA GLU A 219 3.42 -3.52 22.66
C GLU A 219 2.23 -4.43 22.32
N TYR A 220 1.02 -3.87 22.15
CA TYR A 220 -0.17 -4.62 21.75
C TYR A 220 -0.06 -5.23 20.35
N CYS A 221 0.67 -4.56 19.42
CA CYS A 221 0.97 -5.13 18.11
C CYS A 221 1.95 -6.30 18.24
N TYR A 222 2.93 -6.20 19.14
CA TYR A 222 3.91 -7.26 19.37
C TYR A 222 3.24 -8.49 20.00
N GLN A 223 2.37 -8.30 20.98
CA GLN A 223 1.59 -9.39 21.60
C GLN A 223 0.74 -10.13 20.56
N THR A 224 -0.01 -9.37 19.73
CA THR A 224 -0.79 -9.97 18.63
C THR A 224 0.13 -10.71 17.62
N LEU A 225 1.32 -10.17 17.33
CA LEU A 225 2.29 -10.85 16.46
C LEU A 225 2.72 -12.20 17.03
N GLN A 226 3.04 -12.25 18.33
CA GLN A 226 3.43 -13.50 19.01
C GLN A 226 2.29 -14.53 19.01
N GLU A 227 1.07 -14.11 19.36
CA GLU A 227 -0.10 -14.99 19.31
C GLU A 227 -0.33 -15.60 17.92
N MET A 228 -0.18 -14.79 16.86
CA MET A 228 -0.33 -15.26 15.48
C MET A 228 0.84 -16.15 15.04
N GLU A 229 2.06 -15.87 15.51
CA GLU A 229 3.24 -16.70 15.24
C GLU A 229 3.07 -18.08 15.87
N GLU A 230 2.68 -18.16 17.14
CA GLU A 230 2.38 -19.41 17.85
C GLU A 230 1.25 -20.20 17.17
N ALA A 231 0.27 -19.51 16.61
CA ALA A 231 -0.83 -20.12 15.85
C ALA A 231 -0.47 -20.48 14.41
N GLY A 232 0.76 -20.23 13.94
CA GLY A 232 1.17 -20.47 12.56
C GLY A 232 0.48 -19.59 11.53
N GLN A 233 0.06 -18.38 11.93
CA GLN A 233 -0.74 -17.45 11.12
C GLN A 233 0.05 -16.23 10.61
N ILE A 234 1.38 -16.29 10.65
CA ILE A 234 2.24 -15.27 10.05
C ILE A 234 2.47 -15.62 8.58
N ALA A 235 2.09 -14.68 7.70
CA ALA A 235 2.18 -14.92 6.27
C ALA A 235 3.58 -14.60 5.72
N ASP A 236 4.06 -15.46 4.82
CA ASP A 236 5.29 -15.29 4.05
C ASP A 236 5.03 -15.65 2.58
N ILE A 237 5.53 -14.82 1.67
CA ILE A 237 5.38 -15.01 0.22
C ILE A 237 6.00 -16.34 -0.27
N HIS A 238 6.99 -16.87 0.43
CA HIS A 238 7.65 -18.12 0.07
C HIS A 238 6.72 -19.34 0.13
N TYR A 239 5.68 -19.33 0.97
CA TYR A 239 4.64 -20.37 0.94
C TYR A 239 3.84 -20.36 -0.37
N LEU A 240 3.77 -19.21 -1.07
CA LEU A 240 3.11 -19.10 -2.36
C LEU A 240 4.03 -19.43 -3.55
N GLU A 241 5.32 -19.72 -3.35
CA GLU A 241 6.29 -19.94 -4.41
C GLU A 241 5.82 -20.99 -5.43
N ARG A 242 5.42 -22.17 -4.97
CA ARG A 242 4.95 -23.26 -5.86
C ARG A 242 3.69 -22.88 -6.61
N ILE A 243 2.80 -22.12 -5.98
CA ILE A 243 1.56 -21.65 -6.61
C ILE A 243 1.89 -20.61 -7.67
N LEU A 244 2.80 -19.70 -7.42
CA LEU A 244 3.30 -18.71 -8.39
C LEU A 244 3.95 -19.39 -9.58
N LEU A 245 4.86 -20.35 -9.35
CA LEU A 245 5.51 -21.11 -10.41
C LEU A 245 4.50 -21.93 -11.22
N TYR A 246 3.52 -22.57 -10.57
CA TYR A 246 2.43 -23.28 -11.25
C TYR A 246 1.63 -22.33 -12.12
N GLN A 247 1.20 -21.18 -11.59
CA GLN A 247 0.41 -20.21 -12.34
C GLN A 247 1.18 -19.69 -13.56
N LEU A 248 2.48 -19.40 -13.41
CA LEU A 248 3.31 -18.95 -14.52
C LEU A 248 3.49 -20.03 -15.60
N ARG A 249 3.68 -21.30 -15.18
CA ARG A 249 3.85 -22.44 -16.13
C ARG A 249 2.60 -22.78 -16.91
N THR A 250 1.43 -22.51 -16.34
CA THR A 250 0.12 -22.84 -16.97
C THR A 250 -0.49 -21.66 -17.72
N THR A 251 0.04 -20.42 -17.55
CA THR A 251 -0.47 -19.24 -18.24
C THR A 251 0.20 -19.06 -19.60
N SER A 252 -0.59 -18.92 -20.67
CA SER A 252 -0.07 -18.67 -22.02
C SER A 252 0.50 -17.25 -22.15
N ALA A 253 1.41 -17.03 -23.12
CA ALA A 253 1.95 -15.71 -23.41
C ALA A 253 0.85 -14.69 -23.79
N GLU A 254 -0.23 -15.13 -24.44
CA GLU A 254 -1.36 -14.29 -24.79
C GLU A 254 -2.12 -13.83 -23.55
N ASN A 255 -2.37 -14.74 -22.61
CA ASN A 255 -3.00 -14.40 -21.34
C ASN A 255 -2.12 -13.45 -20.51
N LEU A 256 -0.79 -13.68 -20.48
CA LEU A 256 0.16 -12.77 -19.80
C LEU A 256 0.06 -11.34 -20.34
N ARG A 257 -0.18 -11.12 -21.64
CA ARG A 257 -0.37 -9.78 -22.22
C ARG A 257 -1.55 -9.02 -21.65
N THR A 258 -2.56 -9.71 -21.13
CA THR A 258 -3.76 -9.08 -20.53
C THR A 258 -3.54 -8.63 -19.09
N ILE A 259 -2.54 -9.19 -18.42
CA ILE A 259 -2.19 -8.90 -17.03
C ILE A 259 -1.67 -7.47 -16.88
N ALA A 260 -2.01 -6.84 -15.75
CA ALA A 260 -1.56 -5.49 -15.45
C ALA A 260 -0.02 -5.38 -15.44
N GLU A 261 0.50 -4.23 -15.82
CA GLU A 261 1.93 -3.89 -15.94
C GLU A 261 2.74 -4.74 -16.94
N ILE A 262 2.16 -5.76 -17.58
CA ILE A 262 2.85 -6.57 -18.60
C ILE A 262 2.67 -5.94 -19.98
N GLY A 263 3.78 -5.68 -20.65
CA GLY A 263 3.82 -5.15 -22.01
C GLY A 263 5.25 -5.02 -22.53
N GLN A 264 5.39 -4.54 -23.77
CA GLN A 264 6.68 -4.26 -24.40
C GLN A 264 7.63 -5.48 -24.43
N GLY A 265 7.11 -6.68 -24.63
CA GLY A 265 7.88 -7.93 -24.72
C GLY A 265 8.12 -8.66 -23.39
N LEU A 266 7.68 -8.09 -22.27
CA LEU A 266 7.84 -8.73 -20.96
C LEU A 266 7.05 -10.03 -20.85
N GLU A 267 5.93 -10.16 -21.56
CA GLU A 267 5.15 -11.40 -21.65
C GLU A 267 5.97 -12.57 -22.18
N HIS A 268 6.81 -12.34 -23.20
CA HIS A 268 7.70 -13.36 -23.74
C HIS A 268 8.80 -13.75 -22.77
N ARG A 269 9.37 -12.74 -22.08
CA ARG A 269 10.41 -12.97 -21.08
C ARG A 269 9.88 -13.77 -19.88
N LEU A 270 8.69 -13.43 -19.37
CA LEU A 270 7.98 -14.21 -18.34
C LEU A 270 7.70 -15.63 -18.80
N TYR A 271 7.25 -15.80 -20.03
CA TYR A 271 6.98 -17.13 -20.60
C TYR A 271 8.24 -17.98 -20.70
N GLN A 272 9.38 -17.39 -21.07
CA GLN A 272 10.68 -18.09 -21.09
C GLN A 272 11.19 -18.40 -19.68
N ALA A 273 10.97 -17.51 -18.71
CA ALA A 273 11.38 -17.67 -17.32
C ALA A 273 10.58 -18.74 -16.54
N ARG A 274 9.53 -19.35 -17.13
CA ARG A 274 8.74 -20.41 -16.48
C ARG A 274 9.52 -21.69 -16.12
N SER A 275 10.77 -21.84 -16.62
CA SER A 275 11.69 -22.90 -16.23
C SER A 275 12.33 -22.67 -14.86
N ALA A 276 12.16 -21.51 -14.26
CA ALA A 276 12.67 -21.19 -12.92
C ALA A 276 12.21 -22.23 -11.89
N THR A 277 13.06 -22.49 -10.90
CA THR A 277 12.85 -23.49 -9.86
C THR A 277 12.53 -22.91 -8.50
N SER A 278 12.76 -21.60 -8.32
CA SER A 278 12.39 -20.84 -7.12
C SER A 278 11.95 -19.43 -7.48
N LEU A 279 11.36 -18.72 -6.52
CA LEU A 279 10.94 -17.32 -6.67
C LEU A 279 12.17 -16.41 -6.87
N GLU A 280 13.24 -16.64 -6.12
CA GLU A 280 14.50 -15.90 -6.23
C GLU A 280 15.11 -16.09 -7.62
N ASN A 281 15.22 -17.35 -8.08
CA ASN A 281 15.75 -17.66 -9.41
C ASN A 281 14.89 -17.03 -10.52
N LEU A 282 13.57 -17.04 -10.36
CA LEU A 282 12.65 -16.36 -11.28
C LEU A 282 12.92 -14.85 -11.36
N LEU A 283 13.07 -14.20 -10.21
CA LEU A 283 13.33 -12.78 -10.13
C LEU A 283 14.70 -12.40 -10.71
N GLU A 284 15.75 -13.21 -10.44
CA GLU A 284 17.08 -13.05 -11.04
C GLU A 284 17.05 -13.11 -12.58
N ILE A 285 16.34 -14.10 -13.15
CA ILE A 285 16.19 -14.23 -14.61
C ILE A 285 15.44 -13.02 -15.21
N LEU A 286 14.46 -12.48 -14.49
CA LEU A 286 13.61 -11.39 -14.98
C LEU A 286 14.22 -10.01 -14.81
N GLN A 287 15.02 -9.80 -13.75
CA GLN A 287 15.53 -8.49 -13.37
C GLN A 287 16.49 -7.92 -14.42
N THR A 288 16.28 -6.64 -14.74
CA THR A 288 17.16 -5.85 -15.61
C THR A 288 17.07 -4.38 -15.19
N LYS A 289 17.93 -3.51 -15.74
CA LYS A 289 17.83 -2.05 -15.55
C LYS A 289 16.43 -1.51 -15.93
N ARG A 290 15.77 -2.13 -16.92
CA ARG A 290 14.43 -1.75 -17.38
C ARG A 290 13.29 -2.24 -16.49
N TYR A 291 13.49 -3.35 -15.76
CA TYR A 291 12.48 -4.00 -14.93
C TYR A 291 12.94 -4.05 -13.48
N PRO A 292 12.65 -3.01 -12.68
CA PRO A 292 12.99 -2.98 -11.25
C PRO A 292 12.30 -4.10 -10.48
N LEU A 293 12.95 -4.60 -9.43
CA LEU A 293 12.49 -5.73 -8.63
C LEU A 293 11.06 -5.54 -8.08
N ALA A 294 10.74 -4.35 -7.56
CA ALA A 294 9.40 -4.06 -7.04
C ALA A 294 8.30 -4.20 -8.12
N ARG A 295 8.59 -3.78 -9.37
CA ARG A 295 7.66 -3.97 -10.50
C ARG A 295 7.48 -5.46 -10.81
N LEU A 296 8.57 -6.23 -10.85
CA LEU A 296 8.51 -7.66 -11.13
C LEU A 296 7.70 -8.41 -10.06
N ARG A 297 7.93 -8.10 -8.78
CA ARG A 297 7.16 -8.67 -7.67
C ARG A 297 5.66 -8.37 -7.80
N ARG A 298 5.27 -7.13 -8.11
CA ARG A 298 3.86 -6.79 -8.37
C ARG A 298 3.28 -7.59 -9.52
N ILE A 299 4.01 -7.71 -10.62
CA ILE A 299 3.57 -8.48 -11.79
C ILE A 299 3.34 -9.95 -11.42
N LEU A 300 4.19 -10.55 -10.59
CA LEU A 300 3.97 -11.92 -10.12
C LEU A 300 2.67 -12.04 -9.29
N ILE A 301 2.37 -11.06 -8.43
CA ILE A 301 1.10 -11.00 -7.72
C ILE A 301 -0.07 -10.79 -8.70
N HIS A 302 0.09 -9.96 -9.73
CA HIS A 302 -0.94 -9.79 -10.76
C HIS A 302 -1.22 -11.09 -11.52
N VAL A 303 -0.19 -11.85 -11.85
CA VAL A 303 -0.35 -13.19 -12.48
C VAL A 303 -1.08 -14.15 -11.54
N LEU A 304 -0.70 -14.16 -10.25
CA LEU A 304 -1.29 -15.01 -9.22
C LEU A 304 -2.79 -14.71 -9.02
N LEU A 305 -3.14 -13.44 -8.96
CA LEU A 305 -4.50 -12.98 -8.70
C LEU A 305 -5.35 -12.81 -9.96
N ASP A 306 -4.78 -12.91 -11.17
CA ASP A 306 -5.41 -12.57 -12.45
C ASP A 306 -5.86 -11.10 -12.50
N ILE A 307 -5.03 -10.17 -12.00
CA ILE A 307 -5.31 -8.73 -12.11
C ILE A 307 -4.97 -8.27 -13.52
N ARG A 308 -5.97 -7.78 -14.23
CA ARG A 308 -5.86 -7.38 -15.64
C ARG A 308 -5.73 -5.88 -15.81
N LYS A 309 -5.21 -5.43 -16.95
CA LYS A 309 -5.11 -4.02 -17.33
C LYS A 309 -6.44 -3.26 -17.25
N SER A 310 -7.56 -3.97 -17.39
CA SER A 310 -8.90 -3.38 -17.25
C SER A 310 -9.30 -3.09 -15.82
N ASP A 311 -8.73 -3.82 -14.85
CA ASP A 311 -9.17 -3.79 -13.45
C ASP A 311 -8.67 -2.53 -12.71
N THR A 312 -7.68 -1.82 -13.29
CA THR A 312 -7.12 -0.56 -12.77
C THR A 312 -7.56 0.67 -13.55
N LYS A 313 -8.50 0.52 -14.49
CA LYS A 313 -9.03 1.64 -15.27
C LYS A 313 -10.11 2.39 -14.46
N GLY A 314 -9.92 3.70 -14.33
CA GLY A 314 -10.84 4.56 -13.58
C GLY A 314 -10.59 4.55 -12.07
N LEU A 315 -11.61 4.88 -11.32
CA LEU A 315 -11.54 4.99 -9.85
C LEU A 315 -11.98 3.69 -9.18
N PRO A 316 -11.60 3.47 -7.90
CA PRO A 316 -12.13 2.35 -7.14
C PRO A 316 -13.66 2.33 -7.16
N PRO A 317 -14.28 1.19 -7.48
CA PRO A 317 -15.74 1.13 -7.61
C PRO A 317 -16.45 1.19 -6.26
N TYR A 318 -15.72 1.06 -5.16
CA TYR A 318 -16.21 1.13 -3.78
C TYR A 318 -15.04 1.31 -2.79
N GLY A 319 -15.37 1.72 -1.55
CA GLY A 319 -14.53 1.62 -0.37
C GLY A 319 -15.07 0.57 0.61
N ARG A 320 -14.27 -0.44 0.95
CA ARG A 320 -14.67 -1.45 1.94
C ARG A 320 -14.24 -1.05 3.34
N ILE A 321 -15.20 -1.03 4.27
CA ILE A 321 -14.93 -0.72 5.69
C ILE A 321 -14.40 -1.98 6.37
N LEU A 322 -13.18 -1.90 6.94
CA LEU A 322 -12.54 -3.01 7.65
C LEU A 322 -12.71 -2.90 9.17
N ALA A 323 -12.55 -1.71 9.73
CA ALA A 323 -12.72 -1.45 11.16
C ALA A 323 -13.07 0.02 11.40
N PHE A 324 -13.74 0.31 12.51
CA PHE A 324 -14.07 1.67 12.94
C PHE A 324 -14.41 1.69 14.44
N ASN A 325 -14.22 2.85 15.08
CA ASN A 325 -14.71 3.16 16.42
C ASN A 325 -15.97 4.06 16.36
N ASP A 326 -16.38 4.65 17.49
CA ASP A 326 -17.56 5.51 17.53
C ASP A 326 -17.42 6.80 16.70
N MET A 327 -16.23 7.39 16.65
CA MET A 327 -15.95 8.53 15.77
C MET A 327 -16.02 8.11 14.30
N GLY A 328 -15.43 6.98 13.93
CA GLY A 328 -15.53 6.39 12.58
C GLY A 328 -17.00 6.12 12.19
N ARG A 329 -17.83 5.68 13.14
CA ARG A 329 -19.29 5.53 12.90
C ARG A 329 -19.97 6.86 12.60
N GLN A 330 -19.56 7.96 13.26
CA GLN A 330 -20.08 9.30 12.95
C GLN A 330 -19.69 9.75 11.54
N ILE A 331 -18.41 9.54 11.15
CA ILE A 331 -17.94 9.83 9.78
C ILE A 331 -18.79 9.08 8.75
N LEU A 332 -19.04 7.77 8.96
CA LEU A 332 -19.85 6.95 8.06
C LEU A 332 -21.31 7.38 7.98
N ARG A 333 -21.91 7.88 9.06
CA ARG A 333 -23.29 8.42 9.03
C ARG A 333 -23.40 9.66 8.14
N CYS A 334 -22.40 10.53 8.18
CA CYS A 334 -22.32 11.71 7.32
C CYS A 334 -21.99 11.36 5.86
N SER A 335 -21.45 10.17 5.61
CA SER A 335 -21.02 9.71 4.28
C SER A 335 -22.16 9.10 3.44
N LYS A 336 -23.41 9.09 3.93
CA LYS A 336 -24.57 8.63 3.15
C LYS A 336 -24.73 9.41 1.84
N ASP A 337 -24.23 10.64 1.81
CA ASP A 337 -24.17 11.52 0.64
C ASP A 337 -22.78 11.51 -0.03
N SER A 338 -22.07 10.36 0.06
CA SER A 338 -20.74 10.20 -0.51
C SER A 338 -20.72 10.57 -2.01
N ARG A 339 -19.66 11.28 -2.42
CA ARG A 339 -19.49 11.80 -3.79
C ARG A 339 -19.14 10.67 -4.76
N GLY A 340 -20.11 9.81 -5.07
CA GLY A 340 -20.02 8.84 -6.17
C GLY A 340 -19.35 7.50 -5.86
N ILE A 341 -18.58 7.34 -4.77
CA ILE A 341 -17.99 6.05 -4.35
C ILE A 341 -18.75 5.51 -3.14
N PRO A 342 -19.45 4.36 -3.26
CA PRO A 342 -20.19 3.77 -2.14
C PRO A 342 -19.26 3.08 -1.14
N PHE A 343 -19.65 3.12 0.14
CA PHE A 343 -18.93 2.46 1.24
C PHE A 343 -19.83 1.42 1.92
N SER A 344 -19.31 0.23 2.18
CA SER A 344 -19.96 -0.81 2.99
C SER A 344 -18.91 -1.73 3.61
N HIS A 345 -19.26 -2.33 4.75
CA HIS A 345 -18.48 -3.43 5.34
C HIS A 345 -18.75 -4.77 4.63
N SER A 346 -19.88 -4.88 3.93
CA SER A 346 -20.29 -6.11 3.25
C SER A 346 -19.76 -6.19 1.84
N LEU A 347 -18.74 -7.04 1.60
CA LEU A 347 -18.24 -7.28 0.25
C LEU A 347 -19.33 -7.84 -0.67
N LYS A 348 -20.29 -8.61 -0.12
CA LYS A 348 -21.44 -9.14 -0.86
C LYS A 348 -22.38 -8.03 -1.37
N GLU A 349 -22.58 -6.97 -0.60
CA GLU A 349 -23.36 -5.80 -1.05
C GLU A 349 -22.60 -5.02 -2.10
N LEU A 350 -21.33 -4.75 -1.86
CA LEU A 350 -20.44 -4.05 -2.79
C LEU A 350 -20.35 -4.76 -4.15
N SER A 351 -20.28 -6.08 -4.17
CA SER A 351 -20.23 -6.87 -5.42
C SER A 351 -21.47 -6.74 -6.32
N LYS A 352 -22.58 -6.24 -5.79
CA LYS A 352 -23.85 -6.10 -6.54
C LYS A 352 -24.03 -4.72 -7.17
N LEU A 353 -23.16 -3.76 -6.91
CA LEU A 353 -23.33 -2.37 -7.34
C LEU A 353 -23.28 -2.23 -8.88
N ASN A 354 -22.31 -2.84 -9.51
CA ASN A 354 -22.10 -2.84 -10.95
C ASN A 354 -21.06 -3.90 -11.37
N PRO A 355 -20.86 -4.18 -12.66
CA PRO A 355 -19.91 -5.20 -13.12
C PRO A 355 -18.45 -4.96 -12.69
N ALA A 356 -18.00 -3.70 -12.62
CA ALA A 356 -16.66 -3.37 -12.17
C ALA A 356 -16.49 -3.67 -10.67
N ALA A 357 -17.49 -3.33 -9.86
CA ALA A 357 -17.52 -3.64 -8.43
C ALA A 357 -17.59 -5.16 -8.19
N SER A 358 -18.37 -5.89 -8.97
CA SER A 358 -18.43 -7.36 -8.91
C SER A 358 -17.07 -7.99 -9.20
N ARG A 359 -16.38 -7.55 -10.25
CA ARG A 359 -15.03 -8.01 -10.61
C ARG A 359 -14.02 -7.68 -9.52
N CYS A 360 -14.03 -6.45 -9.02
CA CYS A 360 -13.13 -5.99 -7.97
C CYS A 360 -13.33 -6.78 -6.67
N ALA A 361 -14.58 -6.99 -6.24
CA ALA A 361 -14.91 -7.79 -5.06
C ALA A 361 -14.49 -9.26 -5.19
N SER A 362 -14.59 -9.83 -6.40
CA SER A 362 -14.09 -11.17 -6.69
C SER A 362 -12.57 -11.25 -6.54
N LEU A 363 -11.84 -10.21 -6.95
CA LEU A 363 -10.38 -10.13 -6.79
C LEU A 363 -9.99 -9.95 -5.33
N ASP A 364 -10.69 -9.11 -4.57
CA ASP A 364 -10.45 -8.91 -3.13
C ASP A 364 -10.67 -10.21 -2.34
N ALA A 365 -11.76 -10.93 -2.62
CA ALA A 365 -12.04 -12.23 -2.01
C ALA A 365 -10.98 -13.28 -2.37
N LYS A 366 -10.64 -13.38 -3.69
CA LYS A 366 -9.56 -14.27 -4.16
C LYS A 366 -8.23 -13.95 -3.51
N ALA A 367 -7.89 -12.66 -3.37
CA ALA A 367 -6.67 -12.23 -2.70
C ALA A 367 -6.63 -12.71 -1.26
N THR A 368 -7.74 -12.62 -0.54
CA THR A 368 -7.82 -13.12 0.84
C THR A 368 -7.69 -14.64 0.91
N ASP A 369 -8.35 -15.38 0.03
CA ASP A 369 -8.26 -16.84 0.02
C ASP A 369 -6.83 -17.32 -0.30
N ILE A 370 -6.15 -16.66 -1.24
CA ILE A 370 -4.75 -16.97 -1.57
C ILE A 370 -3.80 -16.54 -0.43
N PHE A 371 -4.06 -15.42 0.23
CA PHE A 371 -3.26 -14.97 1.35
C PHE A 371 -3.22 -16.01 2.48
N TYR A 372 -4.32 -16.67 2.77
CA TYR A 372 -4.36 -17.73 3.79
C TYR A 372 -3.58 -18.98 3.41
N LEU A 373 -3.16 -19.14 2.15
CA LEU A 373 -2.19 -20.15 1.72
C LEU A 373 -0.74 -19.71 1.93
N ALA A 374 -0.50 -18.45 2.27
CA ALA A 374 0.83 -17.91 2.57
C ALA A 374 1.23 -18.08 4.04
N MET A 375 0.50 -18.87 4.81
CA MET A 375 0.73 -19.14 6.24
C MET A 375 1.25 -20.56 6.44
N PRO A 376 2.05 -20.82 7.50
CA PRO A 376 2.40 -22.18 7.94
C PRO A 376 1.16 -23.05 8.13
N GLU A 377 0.18 -22.53 8.88
CA GLU A 377 -1.14 -23.17 9.07
C GLU A 377 -2.13 -22.55 8.08
N VAL A 378 -2.55 -23.35 7.11
CA VAL A 378 -3.47 -22.91 6.04
C VAL A 378 -4.80 -22.45 6.64
N GLY A 379 -5.12 -21.17 6.40
CA GLY A 379 -6.35 -20.57 6.89
C GLY A 379 -7.59 -20.96 6.07
N THR A 380 -8.77 -20.67 6.61
CA THR A 380 -10.05 -20.99 5.99
C THR A 380 -10.38 -20.04 4.83
N ALA A 381 -10.83 -20.56 3.70
CA ALA A 381 -11.29 -19.77 2.57
C ALA A 381 -12.63 -19.04 2.83
N ALA A 382 -12.95 -18.08 1.96
CA ALA A 382 -14.17 -17.28 1.97
C ALA A 382 -14.33 -16.37 3.21
N MET A 383 -13.24 -16.02 3.86
CA MET A 383 -13.26 -15.18 5.07
C MET A 383 -13.80 -13.77 4.78
N ASP A 384 -13.61 -13.24 3.58
CA ASP A 384 -14.18 -11.96 3.16
C ASP A 384 -15.72 -11.90 3.19
N TYR A 385 -16.37 -13.05 3.09
CA TYR A 385 -17.82 -13.18 3.14
C TYR A 385 -18.34 -13.65 4.49
N ARG A 386 -17.48 -14.23 5.33
CA ARG A 386 -17.87 -14.82 6.63
C ARG A 386 -17.59 -13.90 7.81
N ARG A 387 -16.48 -13.15 7.77
CA ARG A 387 -16.06 -12.29 8.88
C ARG A 387 -16.97 -11.05 8.96
N LYS A 388 -17.64 -10.89 10.10
CA LYS A 388 -18.39 -9.67 10.41
C LYS A 388 -17.42 -8.62 10.94
N THR A 389 -17.60 -7.37 10.53
CA THR A 389 -16.90 -6.24 11.12
C THR A 389 -17.54 -5.98 12.48
N GLU A 390 -16.87 -6.36 13.55
CA GLU A 390 -17.29 -6.02 14.91
C GLU A 390 -16.73 -4.65 15.25
N PRO A 391 -17.54 -3.74 15.81
CA PRO A 391 -16.99 -2.52 16.39
C PRO A 391 -16.05 -2.93 17.54
N PRO A 392 -14.89 -2.27 17.72
CA PRO A 392 -14.02 -2.54 18.85
C PRO A 392 -14.83 -2.35 20.14
N LYS A 393 -14.60 -3.22 21.13
CA LYS A 393 -15.12 -3.00 22.49
C LYS A 393 -14.60 -1.66 22.98
N PRO A 394 -15.41 -0.83 23.67
CA PRO A 394 -14.92 0.39 24.30
C PRO A 394 -13.70 0.01 25.16
N MET A 395 -12.60 0.76 25.03
CA MET A 395 -11.51 0.64 25.99
C MET A 395 -12.13 0.91 27.38
N GLU A 396 -12.04 -0.06 28.28
CA GLU A 396 -12.31 0.17 29.69
C GLU A 396 -11.37 1.32 30.09
N SER A 397 -11.96 2.45 30.49
CA SER A 397 -11.23 3.57 31.03
C SER A 397 -10.34 3.03 32.16
N ALA A 398 -9.02 3.23 32.04
CA ALA A 398 -8.13 2.95 33.16
C ALA A 398 -8.75 3.65 34.38
N GLU A 399 -9.21 2.84 35.33
CA GLU A 399 -9.69 3.37 36.61
C GLU A 399 -8.54 4.20 37.18
N GLU A 400 -8.79 5.49 37.36
CA GLU A 400 -7.92 6.34 38.17
C GLU A 400 -7.80 5.67 39.54
N GLU A 401 -6.62 5.18 39.89
CA GLU A 401 -6.35 4.73 41.25
C GLU A 401 -6.70 5.88 42.19
N PRO A 402 -7.54 5.68 43.21
CA PRO A 402 -7.84 6.69 44.15
C PRO A 402 -6.55 7.03 44.91
N THR A 403 -6.06 8.26 44.74
CA THR A 403 -4.98 8.82 45.56
C THR A 403 -5.42 8.80 47.02
N ALA A 404 -4.77 7.94 47.80
CA ALA A 404 -4.86 7.93 49.26
C ALA A 404 -3.94 8.95 49.90
#